data_29b3096fb238d7d1f079f1d2e0c0cede
#
_entry.id   29b3096fb238d7d1f079f1d2e0c0cede
#
_cell.length_a   1.000
_cell.length_b   1.000
_cell.length_c   1.000
_cell.angle_alpha   90.00
_cell.angle_beta   90.00
_cell.angle_gamma   90.00
#
_symmetry.space_group_name_H-M   'P 1'
#
loop_
_entity.id
_entity.type
_entity.pdbx_description
1 polymer ?
#
loop_
_entity_poly.entity_id
_entity_poly.type
_entity_poly.pdbx_seq_one_letter_code
_entity_poly.pdbx_strand_id
1 'polypeptide(L)'
;MNKKNLFCKVMGIGKKVLPFYLFTFLPLSMLAQQGPVTLDTYIGAQLATEDLNGTARYVGMGGAMEALGADISTIGTNPAGIGLFRRNQVSGSFGLVIQPDGKSFGDGSKTSASFDQIGFVYSQRTGMSSFINMAFNYHKSRNFNHVLSAANAAINGSSQNRQTAIKYLNGDLEKRYGENVVDMLYLDSYMIQDPDGTVYTADAAAYAFNRAQTGYIGEYEINLSGNISNRVYLGITAGFKDVHYNSYTVYDEVLVSLFDPNMDYVLMTDNHKITGVGYDVKAGVIVRPIEESPFRVGLSIATPTFYKLTTQNYSTIVYDATDNGVVYDYSMDTNDKADFRFNTPWKFGLSAGHTINNELALGVSYEYADYSTNDMRLITGSGYDWYGDYYDNSDSDPVMKAHTERTLKGVSTIKAGAEYKIDKNIAVRVGYNYVSPMYKTDGVRDLTLNSPGAYMASTTDYTNWKSTNRITAGVGLTFDQFRVDLAYQYQVREGDFYPYMNGLSGQYISDETGQLTTLSNHCAPVTVKDNRHQLLCSLTYSF
;
A
#
# COMPACT_ATOMS: atom_id res chain seq x y z
N MET A 1 35.30 19.33 27.10
CA MET A 1 36.20 18.23 26.81
C MET A 1 35.62 17.49 25.61
N ASN A 2 36.40 17.24 24.57
CA ASN A 2 35.91 16.72 23.30
C ASN A 2 35.47 15.26 23.46
N LYS A 3 34.21 14.92 23.20
CA LYS A 3 33.62 13.58 23.33
C LYS A 3 34.43 12.49 22.59
N LYS A 4 35.18 12.85 21.55
CA LYS A 4 36.04 11.95 20.75
C LYS A 4 37.24 11.34 21.53
N ASN A 5 37.63 11.89 22.64
CA ASN A 5 38.80 11.39 23.37
C ASN A 5 38.48 10.39 24.49
N LEU A 6 37.21 10.12 24.72
CA LEU A 6 36.79 9.21 25.80
C LEU A 6 36.67 7.76 25.27
N PHE A 7 36.21 7.57 24.06
CA PHE A 7 36.10 6.24 23.42
C PHE A 7 37.46 5.54 23.25
N CYS A 8 38.52 6.32 22.94
CA CYS A 8 39.88 5.77 22.80
C CYS A 8 40.59 5.41 24.13
N LYS A 9 40.00 5.74 25.27
CA LYS A 9 40.68 5.56 26.57
C LYS A 9 40.26 4.29 27.30
N VAL A 10 39.16 3.68 26.88
CA VAL A 10 38.63 2.43 27.49
C VAL A 10 39.24 1.18 26.85
N MET A 11 39.70 1.25 25.59
CA MET A 11 40.41 0.15 24.95
C MET A 11 41.91 0.31 25.11
N GLY A 12 42.47 -0.29 26.17
CA GLY A 12 43.91 -0.35 26.42
C GLY A 12 44.62 -1.27 25.46
N ILE A 13 44.89 -0.85 24.21
CA ILE A 13 45.70 -1.59 23.24
C ILE A 13 46.76 -0.67 22.62
N GLY A 14 47.96 -1.21 22.62
CA GLY A 14 49.20 -0.50 22.38
C GLY A 14 49.33 0.15 21.01
N LYS A 15 50.05 1.27 21.04
CA LYS A 15 50.48 2.08 19.90
C LYS A 15 51.26 1.25 18.88
N LYS A 16 50.72 1.06 17.66
CA LYS A 16 51.55 0.90 16.47
C LYS A 16 51.24 2.03 15.49
N VAL A 17 52.26 2.82 15.20
CA VAL A 17 52.23 3.92 14.25
C VAL A 17 52.21 3.34 12.84
N LEU A 18 51.17 3.56 12.08
CA LEU A 18 51.12 3.37 10.62
C LEU A 18 50.88 4.72 9.93
N PRO A 19 51.39 4.94 8.72
CA PRO A 19 51.50 6.27 8.14
C PRO A 19 50.13 6.80 7.68
N PHE A 20 49.95 8.06 8.06
CA PHE A 20 48.85 8.93 7.76
C PHE A 20 48.66 9.09 6.24
N TYR A 21 47.65 8.47 5.66
CA TYR A 21 47.03 8.96 4.42
C TYR A 21 45.90 9.90 4.81
N LEU A 22 46.20 11.19 4.61
CA LEU A 22 45.22 12.27 4.77
C LEU A 22 44.16 12.14 3.66
N PHE A 23 43.16 11.30 3.85
CA PHE A 23 41.92 11.45 3.10
C PHE A 23 41.18 12.65 3.77
N THR A 24 41.31 13.81 3.16
CA THR A 24 40.36 14.90 3.37
C THR A 24 38.99 14.39 2.96
N PHE A 25 38.20 13.92 3.90
CA PHE A 25 36.75 13.91 3.74
C PHE A 25 36.32 15.37 3.65
N LEU A 26 36.29 15.90 2.43
CA LEU A 26 35.35 16.94 2.09
C LEU A 26 33.98 16.35 2.42
N PRO A 27 33.11 17.03 3.19
CA PRO A 27 31.71 16.72 3.12
C PRO A 27 31.35 16.96 1.64
N LEU A 28 31.27 15.91 0.86
CA LEU A 28 30.45 15.94 -0.32
C LEU A 28 29.03 16.16 0.21
N SER A 29 28.68 17.43 0.39
CA SER A 29 27.32 17.86 0.08
C SER A 29 27.16 17.53 -1.41
N MET A 30 26.91 16.26 -1.70
CA MET A 30 26.28 15.88 -2.93
C MET A 30 24.95 16.64 -2.91
N LEU A 31 24.91 17.76 -3.63
CA LEU A 31 23.77 18.05 -4.47
C LEU A 31 23.71 16.85 -5.42
N ALA A 32 23.24 15.75 -4.90
CA ALA A 32 22.98 14.56 -5.65
C ALA A 32 21.94 14.97 -6.67
N GLN A 33 22.36 15.05 -7.90
CA GLN A 33 21.48 14.70 -9.00
C GLN A 33 21.03 13.29 -8.62
N GLN A 34 19.90 13.20 -7.88
CA GLN A 34 19.36 11.92 -7.41
C GLN A 34 19.22 11.06 -8.66
N GLY A 35 19.96 9.95 -8.69
CA GLY A 35 19.83 8.99 -9.76
C GLY A 35 18.38 8.52 -9.86
N PRO A 36 17.97 7.88 -10.96
CA PRO A 36 16.63 7.38 -11.12
C PRO A 36 16.31 6.40 -9.98
N VAL A 37 15.14 6.55 -9.36
CA VAL A 37 14.69 5.77 -8.20
C VAL A 37 13.30 5.17 -8.44
N THR A 38 12.96 4.13 -7.68
CA THR A 38 11.64 3.51 -7.65
C THR A 38 11.19 3.27 -6.20
N LEU A 39 10.05 2.63 -6.02
CA LEU A 39 9.64 2.06 -4.74
C LEU A 39 9.90 0.56 -4.68
N ASP A 40 9.89 0.01 -3.47
CA ASP A 40 9.93 -1.43 -3.29
C ASP A 40 8.57 -2.10 -3.55
N THR A 41 8.60 -3.44 -3.68
CA THR A 41 7.44 -4.28 -3.96
C THR A 41 6.30 -4.09 -2.96
N TYR A 42 6.58 -3.91 -1.65
CA TYR A 42 5.54 -3.84 -0.61
C TYR A 42 4.76 -2.53 -0.66
N ILE A 43 5.45 -1.41 -0.91
CA ILE A 43 4.79 -0.11 -1.08
C ILE A 43 4.03 -0.08 -2.40
N GLY A 44 4.61 -0.62 -3.49
CA GLY A 44 3.91 -0.77 -4.77
C GLY A 44 2.65 -1.63 -4.64
N ALA A 45 2.71 -2.75 -3.91
CA ALA A 45 1.55 -3.59 -3.63
C ALA A 45 0.44 -2.83 -2.88
N GLN A 46 0.82 -1.99 -1.92
CA GLN A 46 -0.13 -1.17 -1.15
C GLN A 46 -0.84 -0.13 -2.04
N LEU A 47 -0.12 0.50 -2.96
CA LEU A 47 -0.67 1.51 -3.90
C LEU A 47 -1.56 0.87 -4.99
N ALA A 48 -1.32 -0.40 -5.35
CA ALA A 48 -2.06 -1.10 -6.38
C ALA A 48 -3.42 -1.66 -5.91
N THR A 49 -3.66 -1.75 -4.59
CA THR A 49 -4.90 -2.32 -4.04
C THR A 49 -6.02 -1.30 -3.95
N GLU A 50 -7.26 -1.76 -4.12
CA GLU A 50 -8.48 -0.97 -3.98
C GLU A 50 -9.36 -1.51 -2.84
N ASP A 51 -10.15 -0.64 -2.23
CA ASP A 51 -11.12 -0.98 -1.20
C ASP A 51 -12.52 -1.17 -1.81
N LEU A 52 -13.38 -1.94 -1.15
CA LEU A 52 -14.81 -1.97 -1.48
C LEU A 52 -15.44 -0.67 -0.98
N ASN A 53 -15.70 0.26 -1.89
CA ASN A 53 -16.25 1.57 -1.60
C ASN A 53 -17.18 2.05 -2.75
N GLY A 54 -17.94 3.13 -2.53
CA GLY A 54 -18.86 3.71 -3.49
C GLY A 54 -20.20 4.10 -2.86
N THR A 55 -21.31 3.81 -3.53
CA THR A 55 -22.64 4.01 -2.95
C THR A 55 -22.92 2.98 -1.85
N ALA A 56 -23.72 3.36 -0.85
CA ALA A 56 -24.15 2.42 0.19
C ALA A 56 -24.93 1.23 -0.39
N ARG A 57 -25.65 1.41 -1.51
CA ARG A 57 -26.28 0.30 -2.22
C ARG A 57 -25.27 -0.69 -2.75
N TYR A 58 -24.21 -0.22 -3.42
CA TYR A 58 -23.14 -1.04 -3.98
C TYR A 58 -22.40 -1.80 -2.87
N VAL A 59 -22.00 -1.09 -1.81
CA VAL A 59 -21.31 -1.70 -0.67
C VAL A 59 -22.18 -2.71 0.06
N GLY A 60 -23.48 -2.40 0.29
CA GLY A 60 -24.44 -3.31 0.91
C GLY A 60 -24.65 -4.62 0.16
N MET A 61 -24.37 -4.63 -1.15
CA MET A 61 -24.37 -5.82 -2.03
C MET A 61 -23.01 -6.53 -2.10
N GLY A 62 -22.04 -6.17 -1.24
CA GLY A 62 -20.68 -6.72 -1.32
C GLY A 62 -19.91 -6.34 -2.59
N GLY A 63 -20.39 -5.35 -3.36
CA GLY A 63 -19.88 -4.97 -4.66
C GLY A 63 -20.36 -5.85 -5.84
N ALA A 64 -21.24 -6.81 -5.61
CA ALA A 64 -21.68 -7.78 -6.63
C ALA A 64 -22.75 -7.20 -7.58
N MET A 65 -22.50 -6.05 -8.17
CA MET A 65 -23.46 -5.34 -9.03
C MET A 65 -23.03 -5.20 -10.49
N GLU A 66 -21.91 -5.77 -10.89
CA GLU A 66 -21.31 -5.58 -12.22
C GLU A 66 -22.25 -6.00 -13.39
N ALA A 67 -22.98 -7.11 -13.25
CA ALA A 67 -23.96 -7.54 -14.25
C ALA A 67 -25.38 -7.01 -13.96
N LEU A 68 -25.70 -6.67 -12.70
CA LEU A 68 -26.97 -6.05 -12.34
C LEU A 68 -27.05 -4.61 -12.83
N GLY A 69 -25.97 -3.85 -12.72
CA GLY A 69 -25.86 -2.46 -13.15
C GLY A 69 -26.83 -1.51 -12.43
N ALA A 70 -27.10 -0.37 -13.05
CA ALA A 70 -27.96 0.70 -12.52
C ALA A 70 -27.56 1.15 -11.10
N ASP A 71 -26.27 1.19 -10.87
CA ASP A 71 -25.60 1.85 -9.76
C ASP A 71 -24.34 2.54 -10.27
N ILE A 72 -24.13 3.79 -9.87
CA ILE A 72 -23.01 4.59 -10.42
C ILE A 72 -21.65 4.00 -10.07
N SER A 73 -21.53 3.28 -8.95
CA SER A 73 -20.28 2.63 -8.54
C SER A 73 -19.83 1.50 -9.48
N THR A 74 -20.71 1.03 -10.38
CA THR A 74 -20.32 0.06 -11.40
C THR A 74 -19.42 0.65 -12.50
N ILE A 75 -19.32 1.98 -12.57
CA ILE A 75 -18.46 2.72 -13.52
C ILE A 75 -17.01 2.27 -13.43
N GLY A 76 -16.53 1.95 -12.21
CA GLY A 76 -15.16 1.53 -11.93
C GLY A 76 -14.89 0.02 -12.10
N THR A 77 -15.94 -0.83 -12.14
CA THR A 77 -15.78 -2.30 -12.19
C THR A 77 -16.27 -2.90 -13.50
N ASN A 78 -17.49 -2.56 -13.92
CA ASN A 78 -17.99 -2.88 -15.26
C ASN A 78 -18.71 -1.66 -15.86
N PRO A 79 -18.06 -0.86 -16.70
CA PRO A 79 -18.60 0.35 -17.30
C PRO A 79 -19.96 0.19 -17.99
N ALA A 80 -20.25 -1.01 -18.55
CA ALA A 80 -21.53 -1.30 -19.17
C ALA A 80 -22.71 -1.25 -18.21
N GLY A 81 -22.47 -1.33 -16.89
CA GLY A 81 -23.48 -1.19 -15.85
C GLY A 81 -24.18 0.17 -15.86
N ILE A 82 -23.49 1.22 -16.31
CA ILE A 82 -24.07 2.56 -16.52
C ILE A 82 -25.08 2.54 -17.68
N GLY A 83 -24.92 1.67 -18.66
CA GLY A 83 -25.88 1.48 -19.77
C GLY A 83 -27.28 1.00 -19.35
N LEU A 84 -27.45 0.60 -18.09
CA LEU A 84 -28.74 0.19 -17.54
C LEU A 84 -29.57 1.36 -16.96
N PHE A 85 -29.01 2.56 -16.83
CA PHE A 85 -29.78 3.73 -16.40
C PHE A 85 -30.82 4.13 -17.44
N ARG A 86 -31.98 4.59 -16.97
CA ARG A 86 -33.13 5.04 -17.75
C ARG A 86 -33.62 6.43 -17.37
N ARG A 87 -33.02 7.01 -16.32
CA ARG A 87 -33.30 8.34 -15.79
C ARG A 87 -31.99 8.99 -15.41
N ASN A 88 -31.99 10.30 -15.39
CA ASN A 88 -30.90 11.07 -14.84
C ASN A 88 -30.81 10.83 -13.34
N GLN A 89 -29.61 10.84 -12.80
CA GLN A 89 -29.39 10.58 -11.38
C GLN A 89 -28.19 11.37 -10.86
N VAL A 90 -28.32 11.89 -9.65
CA VAL A 90 -27.22 12.45 -8.84
C VAL A 90 -27.15 11.64 -7.55
N SER A 91 -25.95 11.32 -7.10
CA SER A 91 -25.74 10.62 -5.82
C SER A 91 -24.52 11.13 -5.08
N GLY A 92 -24.56 11.08 -3.75
CA GLY A 92 -23.43 11.38 -2.88
C GLY A 92 -23.42 10.44 -1.68
N SER A 93 -22.20 10.06 -1.22
CA SER A 93 -21.99 9.10 -0.14
C SER A 93 -20.99 9.60 0.87
N PHE A 94 -21.28 9.36 2.14
CA PHE A 94 -20.41 9.67 3.28
C PHE A 94 -20.26 8.42 4.13
N GLY A 95 -19.05 8.23 4.68
CA GLY A 95 -18.72 7.07 5.48
C GLY A 95 -18.05 7.41 6.80
N LEU A 96 -18.13 6.46 7.72
CA LEU A 96 -17.38 6.42 8.97
C LEU A 96 -16.67 5.08 9.05
N VAL A 97 -15.35 5.11 9.18
CA VAL A 97 -14.51 3.92 9.33
C VAL A 97 -13.99 3.84 10.76
N ILE A 98 -14.11 2.67 11.37
CA ILE A 98 -13.63 2.38 12.74
C ILE A 98 -12.73 1.15 12.67
N GLN A 99 -11.52 1.25 13.21
CA GLN A 99 -10.57 0.16 13.39
C GLN A 99 -10.55 -0.23 14.88
N PRO A 100 -11.25 -1.30 15.31
CA PRO A 100 -11.40 -1.63 16.74
C PRO A 100 -10.08 -2.04 17.38
N ASP A 101 -9.22 -2.74 16.63
CA ASP A 101 -7.91 -3.23 17.11
C ASP A 101 -6.83 -2.14 17.08
N GLY A 102 -7.09 -1.00 16.43
CA GLY A 102 -6.16 0.12 16.34
C GLY A 102 -6.10 0.94 17.63
N LYS A 103 -4.90 1.39 17.97
CA LYS A 103 -4.68 2.43 18.99
C LYS A 103 -4.41 3.75 18.28
N SER A 104 -4.89 4.87 18.84
CA SER A 104 -4.53 6.19 18.29
C SER A 104 -3.03 6.41 18.47
N PHE A 105 -2.36 6.79 17.39
CA PHE A 105 -0.91 7.01 17.37
C PHE A 105 -0.57 8.09 16.33
N GLY A 106 0.24 9.07 16.70
CA GLY A 106 0.53 10.22 15.85
C GLY A 106 -0.76 10.89 15.35
N ASP A 107 -0.83 11.18 14.07
CA ASP A 107 -2.03 11.72 13.40
C ASP A 107 -3.08 10.63 13.07
N GLY A 108 -2.75 9.36 13.29
CA GLY A 108 -3.64 8.23 13.04
C GLY A 108 -4.69 8.08 14.12
N SER A 109 -5.95 8.06 13.70
CA SER A 109 -7.09 7.80 14.56
C SER A 109 -7.74 6.46 14.21
N LYS A 110 -8.18 5.72 15.23
CA LYS A 110 -8.97 4.50 15.02
C LYS A 110 -10.34 4.77 14.39
N THR A 111 -10.80 6.02 14.38
CA THR A 111 -12.08 6.42 13.79
C THR A 111 -11.86 7.57 12.84
N SER A 112 -12.33 7.43 11.59
CA SER A 112 -12.22 8.47 10.57
C SER A 112 -13.52 8.63 9.79
N ALA A 113 -13.95 9.88 9.61
CA ALA A 113 -15.03 10.22 8.70
C ALA A 113 -14.47 10.36 7.27
N SER A 114 -15.27 10.01 6.29
CA SER A 114 -14.88 10.00 4.89
C SER A 114 -15.99 10.54 4.00
N PHE A 115 -15.61 11.37 3.03
CA PHE A 115 -16.45 11.63 1.86
C PHE A 115 -16.06 10.56 0.82
N ASP A 116 -17.00 9.68 0.50
CA ASP A 116 -16.66 8.45 -0.23
C ASP A 116 -17.00 8.50 -1.71
N GLN A 117 -18.07 9.20 -2.10
CA GLN A 117 -18.49 9.23 -3.50
C GLN A 117 -19.39 10.46 -3.78
N ILE A 118 -19.26 11.01 -4.99
CA ILE A 118 -20.27 11.88 -5.63
C ILE A 118 -20.26 11.62 -7.12
N GLY A 119 -21.46 11.57 -7.72
CA GLY A 119 -21.54 11.33 -9.15
C GLY A 119 -22.88 11.69 -9.75
N PHE A 120 -22.85 11.75 -11.07
CA PHE A 120 -23.97 12.13 -11.91
C PHE A 120 -24.08 11.20 -13.10
N VAL A 121 -25.30 10.80 -13.45
CA VAL A 121 -25.62 10.04 -14.68
C VAL A 121 -26.63 10.83 -15.49
N TYR A 122 -26.30 11.07 -16.75
CA TYR A 122 -27.20 11.57 -17.77
C TYR A 122 -27.64 10.43 -18.68
N SER A 123 -28.93 10.23 -18.85
CA SER A 123 -29.50 9.14 -19.63
C SER A 123 -30.40 9.68 -20.74
N GLN A 124 -29.98 9.47 -21.99
CA GLN A 124 -30.71 9.91 -23.17
C GLN A 124 -31.32 8.70 -23.91
N ARG A 125 -32.62 8.71 -24.08
CA ARG A 125 -33.32 7.70 -24.89
C ARG A 125 -33.06 7.93 -26.38
N THR A 126 -32.60 6.90 -27.09
CA THR A 126 -32.27 6.95 -28.54
C THR A 126 -33.15 6.05 -29.40
N GLY A 127 -33.97 5.20 -28.76
CA GLY A 127 -34.89 4.31 -29.47
C GLY A 127 -35.98 3.80 -28.52
N MET A 128 -36.79 2.86 -28.98
CA MET A 128 -37.91 2.31 -28.15
C MET A 128 -37.40 1.70 -26.86
N SER A 129 -36.25 0.99 -26.92
CA SER A 129 -35.61 0.32 -25.78
C SER A 129 -34.09 0.52 -25.74
N SER A 130 -33.61 1.55 -26.43
CA SER A 130 -32.17 1.88 -26.51
C SER A 130 -31.89 3.24 -25.85
N PHE A 131 -30.76 3.35 -25.17
CA PHE A 131 -30.31 4.54 -24.47
C PHE A 131 -28.79 4.75 -24.66
N ILE A 132 -28.36 5.99 -24.64
CA ILE A 132 -26.96 6.41 -24.46
C ILE A 132 -26.88 7.11 -23.10
N ASN A 133 -25.90 6.74 -22.34
CA ASN A 133 -25.66 7.27 -21.00
C ASN A 133 -24.25 7.87 -20.90
N MET A 134 -24.16 9.00 -20.24
CA MET A 134 -22.90 9.63 -19.86
C MET A 134 -22.88 9.73 -18.33
N ALA A 135 -21.74 9.43 -17.71
CA ALA A 135 -21.61 9.55 -16.27
C ALA A 135 -20.29 10.19 -15.89
N PHE A 136 -20.32 10.90 -14.78
CA PHE A 136 -19.16 11.35 -14.05
C PHE A 136 -19.28 10.85 -12.61
N ASN A 137 -18.19 10.33 -12.07
CA ASN A 137 -18.12 9.85 -10.71
C ASN A 137 -16.79 10.24 -10.08
N TYR A 138 -16.81 10.66 -8.84
CA TYR A 138 -15.66 10.70 -7.95
C TYR A 138 -15.91 9.69 -6.84
N HIS A 139 -14.93 8.86 -6.54
CA HIS A 139 -14.97 8.02 -5.35
C HIS A 139 -13.57 7.81 -4.78
N LYS A 140 -13.49 7.45 -3.51
CA LYS A 140 -12.24 6.98 -2.91
C LYS A 140 -12.06 5.51 -3.24
N SER A 141 -11.11 5.20 -4.14
CA SER A 141 -10.76 3.83 -4.50
C SER A 141 -9.89 3.15 -3.42
N ARG A 142 -9.18 3.96 -2.60
CA ARG A 142 -8.39 3.48 -1.46
C ARG A 142 -8.48 4.45 -0.29
N ASN A 143 -8.62 3.93 0.93
CA ASN A 143 -8.49 4.67 2.18
C ASN A 143 -7.29 4.11 2.95
N PHE A 144 -6.25 4.92 3.14
CA PHE A 144 -5.03 4.52 3.85
C PHE A 144 -5.13 4.62 5.37
N ASN A 145 -6.17 5.26 5.93
CA ASN A 145 -6.29 5.43 7.37
C ASN A 145 -6.21 4.08 8.09
N HIS A 146 -5.07 3.84 8.73
CA HIS A 146 -4.75 2.59 9.41
C HIS A 146 -3.68 2.83 10.47
N VAL A 147 -3.87 2.24 11.65
CA VAL A 147 -2.85 2.21 12.70
C VAL A 147 -2.42 0.77 12.91
N LEU A 148 -1.13 0.52 12.73
CA LEU A 148 -0.50 -0.78 12.94
C LEU A 148 0.41 -0.69 14.16
N SER A 149 0.25 -1.65 15.09
CA SER A 149 1.14 -1.80 16.24
C SER A 149 1.57 -3.26 16.36
N ALA A 150 2.87 -3.49 16.59
CA ALA A 150 3.44 -4.80 16.80
C ALA A 150 4.59 -4.69 17.82
N ALA A 151 4.77 -5.71 18.65
CA ALA A 151 5.88 -5.78 19.59
C ALA A 151 6.24 -7.24 19.84
N ASN A 152 7.52 -7.51 20.08
CA ASN A 152 8.00 -8.86 20.41
C ASN A 152 9.27 -8.77 21.26
N ALA A 153 9.39 -9.69 22.23
CA ALA A 153 10.59 -9.90 23.05
C ALA A 153 11.25 -11.26 22.78
N ALA A 154 10.65 -12.11 21.93
CA ALA A 154 11.19 -13.43 21.56
C ALA A 154 11.84 -13.36 20.17
N ILE A 155 12.89 -12.58 20.02
CA ILE A 155 13.53 -12.25 18.73
C ILE A 155 14.92 -12.88 18.56
N ASN A 156 15.38 -13.67 19.53
CA ASN A 156 16.64 -14.43 19.49
C ASN A 156 17.87 -13.56 19.12
N GLY A 157 17.93 -12.32 19.65
CA GLY A 157 19.00 -11.38 19.39
C GLY A 157 18.99 -10.76 17.99
N SER A 158 18.02 -11.07 17.12
CA SER A 158 17.90 -10.40 15.85
C SER A 158 17.54 -8.92 16.03
N SER A 159 18.05 -8.04 15.16
CA SER A 159 17.91 -6.59 15.31
C SER A 159 18.00 -5.88 13.96
N GLN A 160 17.56 -4.62 13.94
CA GLN A 160 17.78 -3.74 12.79
C GLN A 160 19.28 -3.43 12.63
N ASN A 161 20.00 -3.22 13.74
CA ASN A 161 21.45 -3.09 13.72
C ASN A 161 22.15 -4.27 13.05
N ARG A 162 21.80 -5.49 13.46
CA ARG A 162 22.35 -6.73 12.90
C ARG A 162 22.05 -6.87 11.39
N GLN A 163 20.90 -6.39 10.92
CA GLN A 163 20.59 -6.35 9.49
C GLN A 163 21.64 -5.57 8.71
N THR A 164 21.95 -4.33 9.12
CA THR A 164 22.95 -3.48 8.46
C THR A 164 24.35 -4.06 8.61
N ALA A 165 24.70 -4.58 9.79
CA ALA A 165 25.99 -5.24 10.01
C ALA A 165 26.22 -6.45 9.09
N ILE A 166 25.21 -7.29 8.87
CA ILE A 166 25.28 -8.41 7.92
C ILE A 166 25.50 -7.92 6.49
N LYS A 167 24.81 -6.87 6.07
CA LYS A 167 25.00 -6.27 4.73
C LYS A 167 26.42 -5.72 4.58
N TYR A 168 26.95 -5.08 5.61
CA TYR A 168 28.34 -4.63 5.64
C TYR A 168 29.33 -5.81 5.48
N LEU A 169 29.18 -6.85 6.31
CA LEU A 169 30.04 -8.03 6.28
C LEU A 169 30.01 -8.79 4.95
N ASN A 170 28.88 -8.77 4.26
CA ASN A 170 28.72 -9.38 2.94
C ASN A 170 29.25 -8.50 1.78
N GLY A 171 29.69 -7.26 2.05
CA GLY A 171 30.04 -6.29 1.02
C GLY A 171 28.84 -5.84 0.19
N ASP A 172 27.64 -5.95 0.74
CA ASP A 172 26.40 -5.54 0.04
C ASP A 172 26.29 -4.02 -0.03
N LEU A 173 26.77 -3.28 0.99
CA LEU A 173 26.69 -1.81 1.06
C LEU A 173 27.58 -1.11 0.00
N GLU A 174 28.66 -1.75 -0.43
CA GLU A 174 29.56 -1.21 -1.46
C GLU A 174 28.96 -1.31 -2.88
N LYS A 175 27.91 -2.11 -3.06
CA LYS A 175 27.24 -2.25 -4.36
C LYS A 175 26.43 -0.99 -4.66
N ARG A 176 26.31 -0.64 -5.94
CA ARG A 176 25.42 0.45 -6.35
C ARG A 176 23.99 0.14 -5.86
N TYR A 177 23.40 1.05 -5.08
CA TYR A 177 22.11 0.87 -4.39
C TYR A 177 22.10 -0.23 -3.32
N GLY A 178 23.27 -0.66 -2.84
CA GLY A 178 23.37 -1.69 -1.80
C GLY A 178 22.96 -1.21 -0.42
N GLU A 179 23.26 0.03 -0.07
CA GLU A 179 22.78 0.71 1.14
C GLU A 179 21.39 1.32 0.91
N ASN A 180 20.62 1.46 1.97
CA ASN A 180 19.35 2.18 2.01
C ASN A 180 19.38 3.26 3.07
N VAL A 181 18.28 4.04 3.19
CA VAL A 181 18.17 5.14 4.16
C VAL A 181 18.41 4.65 5.60
N VAL A 182 17.92 3.45 5.95
CA VAL A 182 18.13 2.87 7.29
C VAL A 182 19.60 2.51 7.51
N ASP A 183 20.25 1.89 6.52
CA ASP A 183 21.67 1.56 6.60
C ASP A 183 22.53 2.82 6.78
N MET A 184 22.23 3.90 6.03
CA MET A 184 22.92 5.18 6.15
C MET A 184 22.80 5.74 7.57
N LEU A 185 21.61 5.70 8.16
CA LEU A 185 21.40 6.16 9.56
C LEU A 185 22.25 5.37 10.55
N TYR A 186 22.33 4.04 10.42
CA TYR A 186 23.15 3.20 11.30
C TYR A 186 24.65 3.39 11.09
N LEU A 187 25.10 3.61 9.84
CA LEU A 187 26.51 3.88 9.52
C LEU A 187 26.94 5.25 10.03
N ASP A 188 26.18 6.29 9.74
CA ASP A 188 26.50 7.67 10.13
C ASP A 188 26.43 7.90 11.64
N SER A 189 25.61 7.10 12.35
CA SER A 189 25.56 7.10 13.82
C SER A 189 26.65 6.27 14.49
N TYR A 190 27.59 5.71 13.72
CA TYR A 190 28.66 4.82 14.20
C TYR A 190 28.15 3.57 14.96
N MET A 191 26.96 3.14 14.71
CA MET A 191 26.38 1.96 15.35
C MET A 191 26.81 0.63 14.70
N ILE A 192 27.46 0.69 13.54
CA ILE A 192 27.96 -0.49 12.79
C ILE A 192 29.49 -0.48 12.76
N GLN A 193 30.08 0.66 12.52
CA GLN A 193 31.52 0.80 12.40
C GLN A 193 31.97 2.12 13.00
N ASP A 194 32.99 2.08 13.85
CA ASP A 194 33.58 3.30 14.38
C ASP A 194 34.66 3.87 13.43
N PRO A 195 35.21 5.08 13.71
CA PRO A 195 36.19 5.72 12.86
C PRO A 195 37.52 4.97 12.71
N ASP A 196 37.82 3.99 13.55
CA ASP A 196 39.02 3.17 13.46
C ASP A 196 38.82 1.89 12.64
N GLY A 197 37.60 1.64 12.17
CA GLY A 197 37.24 0.52 11.31
C GLY A 197 36.74 -0.71 12.05
N THR A 198 36.55 -0.63 13.36
CA THR A 198 35.97 -1.74 14.16
C THR A 198 34.49 -1.88 13.86
N VAL A 199 34.05 -3.08 13.51
CA VAL A 199 32.64 -3.40 13.20
C VAL A 199 31.93 -3.93 14.44
N TYR A 200 30.74 -3.43 14.69
CA TYR A 200 29.91 -3.84 15.82
C TYR A 200 28.62 -4.50 15.34
N THR A 201 28.13 -5.43 16.13
CA THR A 201 26.77 -5.97 15.98
C THR A 201 26.10 -5.96 17.34
N ALA A 202 24.89 -5.51 17.41
CA ALA A 202 24.13 -5.50 18.64
C ALA A 202 22.92 -6.44 18.54
N ASP A 203 22.78 -7.28 19.56
CA ASP A 203 21.61 -8.13 19.72
C ASP A 203 20.48 -7.30 20.32
N ALA A 204 19.25 -7.50 19.87
CA ALA A 204 18.10 -6.89 20.52
C ALA A 204 17.43 -7.87 21.49
N ALA A 205 16.97 -7.34 22.63
CA ALA A 205 16.14 -8.05 23.59
C ALA A 205 14.65 -7.97 23.25
N ALA A 206 14.22 -6.84 22.69
CA ALA A 206 12.82 -6.60 22.31
C ALA A 206 12.71 -5.46 21.30
N TYR A 207 11.59 -5.40 20.58
CA TYR A 207 11.20 -4.24 19.80
C TYR A 207 9.73 -3.86 20.01
N ALA A 208 9.42 -2.59 19.74
CA ALA A 208 8.07 -2.09 19.57
C ALA A 208 7.99 -1.29 18.26
N PHE A 209 6.90 -1.49 17.52
CA PHE A 209 6.64 -0.85 16.24
C PHE A 209 5.25 -0.23 16.24
N ASN A 210 5.15 1.03 15.85
CA ASN A 210 3.89 1.72 15.66
C ASN A 210 3.93 2.52 14.37
N ARG A 211 2.90 2.35 13.52
CA ARG A 211 2.73 3.12 12.29
C ARG A 211 1.32 3.66 12.18
N ALA A 212 1.20 4.97 12.01
CA ALA A 212 -0.02 5.63 11.58
C ALA A 212 0.05 5.90 10.08
N GLN A 213 -0.95 5.45 9.35
CA GLN A 213 -1.11 5.76 7.93
C GLN A 213 -2.35 6.63 7.76
N THR A 214 -2.29 7.62 6.87
CA THR A 214 -3.39 8.52 6.53
C THR A 214 -3.39 8.82 5.05
N GLY A 215 -4.52 9.33 4.56
CA GLY A 215 -4.69 9.71 3.16
C GLY A 215 -5.57 8.76 2.37
N TYR A 216 -5.55 8.91 1.04
CA TYR A 216 -6.46 8.19 0.15
C TYR A 216 -5.94 8.20 -1.30
N ILE A 217 -6.53 7.34 -2.14
CA ILE A 217 -6.53 7.49 -3.59
C ILE A 217 -7.94 7.89 -4.00
N GLY A 218 -8.09 9.12 -4.51
CA GLY A 218 -9.31 9.61 -5.13
C GLY A 218 -9.33 9.24 -6.61
N GLU A 219 -10.48 8.81 -7.13
CA GLU A 219 -10.64 8.43 -8.52
C GLU A 219 -11.78 9.23 -9.17
N TYR A 220 -11.45 9.94 -10.25
CA TYR A 220 -12.37 10.69 -11.08
C TYR A 220 -12.61 9.90 -12.36
N GLU A 221 -13.86 9.56 -12.65
CA GLU A 221 -14.23 8.66 -13.74
C GLU A 221 -15.21 9.36 -14.68
N ILE A 222 -14.91 9.28 -15.97
CA ILE A 222 -15.80 9.74 -17.04
C ILE A 222 -16.19 8.52 -17.87
N ASN A 223 -17.49 8.29 -18.01
CA ASN A 223 -18.04 7.12 -18.68
C ASN A 223 -18.92 7.53 -19.86
N LEU A 224 -18.79 6.75 -20.95
CA LEU A 224 -19.74 6.70 -22.04
C LEU A 224 -20.24 5.26 -22.18
N SER A 225 -21.55 5.07 -22.12
CA SER A 225 -22.14 3.75 -22.21
C SER A 225 -23.51 3.80 -22.89
N GLY A 226 -23.97 2.65 -23.28
CA GLY A 226 -25.28 2.56 -23.91
C GLY A 226 -25.79 1.14 -23.95
N ASN A 227 -27.05 1.02 -24.38
CA ASN A 227 -27.64 -0.27 -24.62
C ASN A 227 -28.31 -0.35 -25.98
N ILE A 228 -28.31 -1.55 -26.53
CA ILE A 228 -28.96 -1.91 -27.77
C ILE A 228 -30.12 -2.86 -27.41
N SER A 229 -31.36 -2.39 -27.64
CA SER A 229 -32.60 -3.18 -27.49
C SER A 229 -32.76 -3.87 -26.13
N ASN A 230 -32.23 -3.28 -25.03
CA ASN A 230 -32.20 -3.90 -23.70
C ASN A 230 -31.54 -5.30 -23.63
N ARG A 231 -30.71 -5.65 -24.61
CA ARG A 231 -30.06 -6.97 -24.71
C ARG A 231 -28.55 -6.88 -24.55
N VAL A 232 -27.92 -5.91 -25.19
CA VAL A 232 -26.47 -5.70 -25.13
C VAL A 232 -26.20 -4.33 -24.55
N TYR A 233 -25.38 -4.27 -23.54
CA TYR A 233 -24.91 -3.04 -22.89
C TYR A 233 -23.41 -2.96 -23.05
N LEU A 234 -22.92 -1.82 -23.45
CA LEU A 234 -21.50 -1.54 -23.66
C LEU A 234 -21.13 -0.29 -22.89
N GLY A 235 -19.90 -0.23 -22.41
CA GLY A 235 -19.40 0.95 -21.73
C GLY A 235 -17.89 1.03 -21.76
N ILE A 236 -17.41 2.26 -21.73
CA ILE A 236 -16.00 2.62 -21.58
C ILE A 236 -15.88 3.73 -20.54
N THR A 237 -14.86 3.64 -19.69
CA THR A 237 -14.56 4.63 -18.65
C THR A 237 -13.09 5.05 -18.76
N ALA A 238 -12.83 6.35 -18.72
CA ALA A 238 -11.50 6.90 -18.45
C ALA A 238 -11.43 7.28 -16.98
N GLY A 239 -10.43 6.76 -16.27
CA GLY A 239 -10.16 6.99 -14.86
C GLY A 239 -8.93 7.89 -14.67
N PHE A 240 -9.03 8.84 -13.74
CA PHE A 240 -7.93 9.70 -13.27
C PHE A 240 -7.83 9.54 -11.76
N LYS A 241 -6.65 9.18 -11.27
CA LYS A 241 -6.41 8.94 -9.84
C LYS A 241 -5.52 10.04 -9.27
N ASP A 242 -5.82 10.44 -8.04
CA ASP A 242 -5.07 11.39 -7.24
C ASP A 242 -4.64 10.72 -5.95
N VAL A 243 -3.31 10.64 -5.72
CA VAL A 243 -2.71 9.87 -4.64
C VAL A 243 -2.23 10.80 -3.53
N HIS A 244 -2.74 10.57 -2.33
CA HIS A 244 -2.32 11.19 -1.09
C HIS A 244 -2.06 10.12 -0.06
N TYR A 245 -0.80 9.79 0.17
CA TYR A 245 -0.38 8.84 1.19
C TYR A 245 0.58 9.52 2.15
N ASN A 246 0.35 9.37 3.45
CA ASN A 246 1.27 9.76 4.49
C ASN A 246 1.36 8.64 5.52
N SER A 247 2.56 8.39 6.04
CA SER A 247 2.75 7.54 7.21
C SER A 247 3.73 8.15 8.18
N TYR A 248 3.47 7.94 9.47
CA TYR A 248 4.40 8.20 10.56
C TYR A 248 4.68 6.89 11.28
N THR A 249 5.95 6.50 11.32
CA THR A 249 6.41 5.26 11.92
C THR A 249 7.34 5.58 13.09
N VAL A 250 7.19 4.84 14.18
CA VAL A 250 8.14 4.79 15.28
C VAL A 250 8.53 3.35 15.51
N TYR A 251 9.81 3.08 15.48
CA TYR A 251 10.41 1.80 15.78
C TYR A 251 11.37 1.96 16.96
N ASP A 252 11.07 1.25 18.04
CA ASP A 252 11.85 1.22 19.26
C ASP A 252 12.55 -0.14 19.38
N GLU A 253 13.84 -0.17 19.68
CA GLU A 253 14.60 -1.39 19.87
C GLU A 253 15.44 -1.29 21.15
N VAL A 254 15.32 -2.28 22.00
CA VAL A 254 16.13 -2.44 23.20
C VAL A 254 17.27 -3.38 22.88
N LEU A 255 18.50 -2.86 22.82
CA LEU A 255 19.70 -3.62 22.50
C LEU A 255 20.30 -4.21 23.78
N VAL A 256 20.87 -5.39 23.66
CA VAL A 256 21.70 -5.99 24.72
C VAL A 256 23.08 -5.35 24.59
N SER A 257 23.46 -4.57 25.58
CA SER A 257 24.77 -3.92 25.60
C SER A 257 25.89 -4.96 25.63
N LEU A 258 26.89 -4.79 24.77
CA LEU A 258 28.11 -5.61 24.76
C LEU A 258 29.08 -5.21 25.89
N PHE A 259 28.93 -4.04 26.50
CA PHE A 259 29.88 -3.44 27.41
C PHE A 259 29.35 -3.20 28.84
N ASP A 260 28.06 -3.14 29.02
CA ASP A 260 27.38 -2.89 30.29
C ASP A 260 26.15 -3.80 30.42
N PRO A 261 25.81 -4.34 31.62
CA PRO A 261 24.55 -5.06 31.85
C PRO A 261 23.30 -4.16 31.71
N ASN A 262 23.46 -2.86 31.52
CA ASN A 262 22.37 -1.96 31.17
C ASN A 262 22.02 -2.12 29.69
N MET A 263 20.75 -1.99 29.38
CA MET A 263 20.25 -2.07 28.01
C MET A 263 20.40 -0.72 27.32
N ASP A 264 20.90 -0.76 26.10
CA ASP A 264 20.95 0.41 25.21
C ASP A 264 19.62 0.50 24.45
N TYR A 265 19.30 1.72 24.02
CA TYR A 265 18.03 2.01 23.39
C TYR A 265 18.23 2.69 22.03
N VAL A 266 17.48 2.23 21.03
CA VAL A 266 17.43 2.84 19.70
C VAL A 266 16.01 3.25 19.40
N LEU A 267 15.82 4.48 18.97
CA LEU A 267 14.56 5.01 18.47
C LEU A 267 14.75 5.47 17.03
N MET A 268 14.00 4.86 16.13
CA MET A 268 13.90 5.31 14.74
C MET A 268 12.51 5.89 14.48
N THR A 269 12.49 7.06 13.84
CA THR A 269 11.24 7.63 13.33
C THR A 269 11.31 7.81 11.82
N ASP A 270 10.18 7.65 11.15
CA ASP A 270 10.07 7.86 9.70
C ASP A 270 8.75 8.56 9.37
N ASN A 271 8.85 9.67 8.65
CA ASN A 271 7.73 10.35 8.01
C ASN A 271 7.82 10.11 6.52
N HIS A 272 6.91 9.33 5.96
CA HIS A 272 6.91 8.99 4.55
C HIS A 272 5.66 9.51 3.87
N LYS A 273 5.84 10.21 2.75
CA LYS A 273 4.79 10.83 1.96
C LYS A 273 4.91 10.40 0.50
N ILE A 274 3.79 10.01 -0.12
CA ILE A 274 3.69 9.75 -1.55
C ILE A 274 2.53 10.55 -2.10
N THR A 275 2.78 11.30 -3.17
CA THR A 275 1.77 12.09 -3.89
C THR A 275 1.92 11.92 -5.38
N GLY A 276 0.86 12.14 -6.12
CA GLY A 276 0.90 12.18 -7.58
C GLY A 276 -0.40 11.74 -8.21
N VAL A 277 -0.35 11.45 -9.51
CA VAL A 277 -1.52 11.17 -10.32
C VAL A 277 -1.36 9.87 -11.10
N GLY A 278 -2.48 9.27 -11.46
CA GLY A 278 -2.53 8.09 -12.32
C GLY A 278 -3.68 8.17 -13.30
N TYR A 279 -3.64 7.35 -14.33
CA TYR A 279 -4.73 7.21 -15.29
C TYR A 279 -4.88 5.76 -15.75
N ASP A 280 -6.10 5.38 -16.04
CA ASP A 280 -6.46 4.09 -16.59
C ASP A 280 -7.67 4.18 -17.53
N VAL A 281 -7.92 3.10 -18.24
CA VAL A 281 -9.10 2.93 -19.09
C VAL A 281 -9.76 1.59 -18.77
N LYS A 282 -11.08 1.60 -18.64
CA LYS A 282 -11.88 0.41 -18.36
C LYS A 282 -12.92 0.22 -19.47
N ALA A 283 -13.18 -1.01 -19.84
CA ALA A 283 -14.22 -1.36 -20.80
C ALA A 283 -15.07 -2.53 -20.29
N GLY A 284 -16.32 -2.54 -20.67
CA GLY A 284 -17.22 -3.59 -20.23
C GLY A 284 -18.35 -3.88 -21.22
N VAL A 285 -18.85 -5.10 -21.11
CA VAL A 285 -20.04 -5.57 -21.81
C VAL A 285 -20.94 -6.34 -20.87
N ILE A 286 -22.26 -6.14 -20.98
CA ILE A 286 -23.28 -6.95 -20.32
C ILE A 286 -24.26 -7.43 -21.39
N VAL A 287 -24.61 -8.71 -21.36
CA VAL A 287 -25.51 -9.32 -22.30
C VAL A 287 -26.67 -9.98 -21.54
N ARG A 288 -27.89 -9.85 -22.10
CA ARG A 288 -29.06 -10.65 -21.74
C ARG A 288 -29.21 -11.76 -22.79
N PRO A 289 -28.70 -12.98 -22.51
CA PRO A 289 -28.69 -14.03 -23.52
C PRO A 289 -30.10 -14.55 -23.86
N ILE A 290 -31.02 -14.54 -22.90
CA ILE A 290 -32.39 -15.00 -23.01
C ILE A 290 -33.34 -13.79 -22.97
N GLU A 291 -34.14 -13.60 -24.01
CA GLU A 291 -34.96 -12.39 -24.16
C GLU A 291 -36.03 -12.23 -23.07
N GLU A 292 -36.68 -13.33 -22.69
CA GLU A 292 -37.73 -13.35 -21.68
C GLU A 292 -37.17 -13.43 -20.25
N SER A 293 -35.88 -13.68 -20.08
CA SER A 293 -35.25 -13.78 -18.77
C SER A 293 -34.51 -12.49 -18.42
N PRO A 294 -34.62 -11.96 -17.18
CA PRO A 294 -33.80 -10.85 -16.70
C PRO A 294 -32.34 -11.26 -16.40
N PHE A 295 -31.94 -12.51 -16.67
CA PHE A 295 -30.59 -13.00 -16.47
C PHE A 295 -29.59 -12.25 -17.36
N ARG A 296 -28.47 -11.85 -16.78
CA ARG A 296 -27.40 -11.09 -17.43
C ARG A 296 -26.05 -11.70 -17.11
N VAL A 297 -25.15 -11.64 -18.08
CA VAL A 297 -23.73 -11.99 -17.92
C VAL A 297 -22.91 -10.78 -18.34
N GLY A 298 -21.89 -10.45 -17.57
CA GLY A 298 -21.01 -9.31 -17.82
C GLY A 298 -19.55 -9.73 -17.89
N LEU A 299 -18.80 -9.07 -18.78
CA LEU A 299 -17.35 -9.13 -18.87
C LEU A 299 -16.79 -7.71 -18.75
N SER A 300 -15.67 -7.57 -18.08
CA SER A 300 -14.96 -6.30 -17.99
C SER A 300 -13.45 -6.49 -18.04
N ILE A 301 -12.77 -5.45 -18.50
CA ILE A 301 -11.31 -5.35 -18.53
C ILE A 301 -10.91 -3.95 -18.11
N ALA A 302 -9.86 -3.84 -17.30
CA ALA A 302 -9.20 -2.57 -17.00
C ALA A 302 -7.72 -2.66 -17.33
N THR A 303 -7.20 -1.59 -17.95
CA THR A 303 -5.76 -1.44 -18.17
C THR A 303 -5.02 -1.31 -16.84
N PRO A 304 -3.69 -1.46 -16.81
CA PRO A 304 -2.89 -0.93 -15.72
C PRO A 304 -3.24 0.54 -15.45
N THR A 305 -3.19 0.93 -14.19
CA THR A 305 -3.11 2.36 -13.84
C THR A 305 -1.66 2.80 -14.01
N PHE A 306 -1.44 3.81 -14.84
CA PHE A 306 -0.12 4.40 -15.11
C PHE A 306 0.07 5.58 -14.17
N TYR A 307 0.84 5.39 -13.11
CA TYR A 307 1.09 6.40 -12.10
C TYR A 307 2.36 7.22 -12.37
N LYS A 308 2.26 8.53 -12.11
CA LYS A 308 3.36 9.48 -11.96
C LYS A 308 3.37 9.94 -10.50
N LEU A 309 4.38 9.52 -9.74
CA LEU A 309 4.40 9.68 -8.29
C LEU A 309 5.71 10.32 -7.84
N THR A 310 5.62 11.03 -6.70
CA THR A 310 6.74 11.57 -5.95
C THR A 310 6.71 10.97 -4.56
N THR A 311 7.81 10.40 -4.11
CA THR A 311 8.05 9.99 -2.72
C THR A 311 8.87 11.04 -2.01
N GLN A 312 8.61 11.22 -0.72
CA GLN A 312 9.42 12.04 0.19
C GLN A 312 9.42 11.36 1.56
N ASN A 313 10.61 11.20 2.13
CA ASN A 313 10.76 10.68 3.48
C ASN A 313 11.64 11.61 4.30
N TYR A 314 11.39 11.60 5.61
CA TYR A 314 12.24 12.20 6.63
C TYR A 314 12.38 11.19 7.76
N SER A 315 13.60 10.67 7.92
CA SER A 315 13.88 9.58 8.83
C SER A 315 14.95 10.01 9.84
N THR A 316 14.78 9.61 11.09
CA THR A 316 15.73 9.92 12.16
C THR A 316 16.10 8.66 12.92
N ILE A 317 17.30 8.64 13.47
CA ILE A 317 17.74 7.66 14.47
C ILE A 317 18.23 8.40 15.70
N VAL A 318 17.85 7.92 16.88
CA VAL A 318 18.38 8.33 18.18
C VAL A 318 18.88 7.09 18.89
N TYR A 319 20.11 7.13 19.34
CA TYR A 319 20.75 6.05 20.07
C TYR A 319 21.20 6.55 21.44
N ASP A 320 20.71 5.92 22.49
CA ASP A 320 21.11 6.15 23.86
C ASP A 320 21.85 4.92 24.40
N ALA A 321 23.11 5.10 24.78
CA ALA A 321 23.91 4.08 25.45
C ALA A 321 24.32 4.55 26.85
N THR A 322 24.35 3.63 27.79
CA THR A 322 24.81 3.90 29.17
C THR A 322 26.11 3.18 29.43
N ASP A 323 27.18 3.92 29.75
CA ASP A 323 28.46 3.38 30.21
C ASP A 323 28.76 3.92 31.61
N ASN A 324 28.82 3.04 32.61
CA ASN A 324 29.12 3.37 33.99
C ASN A 324 28.25 4.53 34.56
N GLY A 325 26.97 4.60 34.16
CA GLY A 325 26.03 5.65 34.56
C GLY A 325 26.15 6.97 33.81
N VAL A 326 26.97 7.03 32.76
CA VAL A 326 27.04 8.16 31.82
C VAL A 326 26.21 7.83 30.62
N VAL A 327 25.22 8.65 30.32
CA VAL A 327 24.37 8.50 29.12
C VAL A 327 25.05 9.17 27.93
N TYR A 328 25.20 8.44 26.84
CA TYR A 328 25.65 8.95 25.56
C TYR A 328 24.43 9.01 24.64
N ASP A 329 24.16 10.19 24.11
CA ASP A 329 23.07 10.49 23.17
C ASP A 329 23.69 10.82 21.81
N TYR A 330 23.21 10.14 20.77
CA TYR A 330 23.59 10.38 19.39
C TYR A 330 22.34 10.43 18.50
N SER A 331 22.27 11.41 17.60
CA SER A 331 21.14 11.55 16.69
C SER A 331 21.60 11.90 15.27
N MET A 332 20.95 11.28 14.26
CA MET A 332 21.14 11.57 12.84
C MET A 332 19.78 11.64 12.14
N ASP A 333 19.73 12.37 11.02
CA ASP A 333 18.54 12.45 10.18
C ASP A 333 18.87 12.39 8.69
N THR A 334 17.90 11.96 7.89
CA THR A 334 17.94 12.01 6.41
C THR A 334 16.65 12.60 5.88
N ASN A 335 16.73 13.24 4.73
CA ASN A 335 15.56 13.83 4.07
C ASN A 335 15.71 13.69 2.55
N ASP A 336 14.94 12.76 1.97
CA ASP A 336 15.03 12.39 0.56
C ASP A 336 13.71 12.65 -0.16
N LYS A 337 13.82 13.05 -1.42
CA LYS A 337 12.68 13.26 -2.31
C LYS A 337 13.03 12.77 -3.72
N ALA A 338 12.11 12.02 -4.33
CA ALA A 338 12.33 11.48 -5.66
C ALA A 338 11.03 11.23 -6.44
N ASP A 339 11.12 11.36 -7.76
CA ASP A 339 10.05 11.06 -8.70
C ASP A 339 10.26 9.68 -9.33
N PHE A 340 9.16 8.96 -9.54
CA PHE A 340 9.18 7.64 -10.17
C PHE A 340 7.88 7.35 -10.92
N ARG A 341 7.87 6.25 -11.67
CA ARG A 341 6.70 5.75 -12.38
C ARG A 341 6.32 4.36 -11.84
N PHE A 342 5.03 4.09 -11.82
CA PHE A 342 4.52 2.80 -11.34
C PHE A 342 3.31 2.39 -12.15
N ASN A 343 3.29 1.13 -12.63
CA ASN A 343 2.17 0.56 -13.35
C ASN A 343 1.58 -0.61 -12.56
N THR A 344 0.26 -0.59 -12.36
CA THR A 344 -0.49 -1.69 -11.72
C THR A 344 -0.77 -2.81 -12.72
N PRO A 345 -1.33 -3.98 -12.29
CA PRO A 345 -1.68 -5.04 -13.22
C PRO A 345 -2.94 -4.74 -14.02
N TRP A 346 -3.14 -5.48 -15.11
CA TRP A 346 -4.43 -5.61 -15.78
C TRP A 346 -5.43 -6.28 -14.85
N LYS A 347 -6.71 -5.89 -14.95
CA LYS A 347 -7.82 -6.53 -14.23
C LYS A 347 -8.83 -7.09 -15.22
N PHE A 348 -9.34 -8.28 -14.93
CA PHE A 348 -10.35 -8.99 -15.74
C PHE A 348 -11.51 -9.36 -14.85
N GLY A 349 -12.74 -9.02 -15.30
CA GLY A 349 -13.96 -9.27 -14.55
C GLY A 349 -14.94 -10.16 -15.32
N LEU A 350 -15.57 -11.10 -14.60
CA LEU A 350 -16.70 -11.91 -15.05
C LEU A 350 -17.83 -11.77 -14.03
N SER A 351 -19.04 -11.54 -14.48
CA SER A 351 -20.17 -11.33 -13.58
C SER A 351 -21.45 -11.95 -14.11
N ALA A 352 -22.36 -12.31 -13.19
CA ALA A 352 -23.70 -12.74 -13.49
C ALA A 352 -24.70 -12.06 -12.56
N GLY A 353 -25.87 -11.73 -13.10
CA GLY A 353 -26.95 -11.09 -12.35
C GLY A 353 -28.30 -11.59 -12.79
N HIS A 354 -29.21 -11.75 -11.82
CA HIS A 354 -30.58 -12.18 -12.09
C HIS A 354 -31.57 -11.44 -11.19
N THR A 355 -32.74 -11.15 -11.71
CA THR A 355 -33.83 -10.52 -10.95
C THR A 355 -35.07 -11.42 -10.99
N ILE A 356 -35.61 -11.77 -9.81
CA ILE A 356 -36.77 -12.63 -9.67
C ILE A 356 -37.96 -11.74 -9.26
N ASN A 357 -39.04 -11.81 -10.03
CA ASN A 357 -40.30 -11.07 -9.82
C ASN A 357 -40.14 -9.56 -9.57
N ASN A 358 -39.04 -8.95 -10.00
CA ASN A 358 -38.66 -7.57 -9.68
C ASN A 358 -38.50 -7.26 -8.17
N GLU A 359 -38.54 -8.27 -7.32
CA GLU A 359 -38.40 -8.15 -5.87
C GLU A 359 -37.02 -8.56 -5.38
N LEU A 360 -36.48 -9.65 -5.91
CA LEU A 360 -35.18 -10.17 -5.50
C LEU A 360 -34.17 -10.03 -6.64
N ALA A 361 -33.10 -9.29 -6.41
CA ALA A 361 -31.95 -9.21 -7.30
C ALA A 361 -30.76 -9.95 -6.68
N LEU A 362 -30.14 -10.83 -7.49
CA LEU A 362 -28.97 -11.63 -7.12
C LEU A 362 -27.82 -11.27 -8.04
N GLY A 363 -26.62 -11.05 -7.47
CA GLY A 363 -25.41 -10.77 -8.19
C GLY A 363 -24.25 -11.61 -7.71
N VAL A 364 -23.42 -12.07 -8.65
CA VAL A 364 -22.14 -12.72 -8.38
C VAL A 364 -21.10 -12.16 -9.34
N SER A 365 -19.91 -11.89 -8.86
CA SER A 365 -18.79 -11.40 -9.67
C SER A 365 -17.49 -12.06 -9.27
N TYR A 366 -16.64 -12.25 -10.25
CA TYR A 366 -15.26 -12.71 -10.11
C TYR A 366 -14.35 -11.72 -10.81
N GLU A 367 -13.30 -11.27 -10.11
CA GLU A 367 -12.26 -10.42 -10.67
C GLU A 367 -10.90 -11.07 -10.45
N TYR A 368 -10.04 -10.98 -11.45
CA TYR A 368 -8.66 -11.45 -11.38
C TYR A 368 -7.69 -10.36 -11.78
N ALA A 369 -6.64 -10.19 -10.98
CA ALA A 369 -5.50 -9.32 -11.25
C ALA A 369 -4.21 -10.00 -10.79
N ASP A 370 -3.17 -10.02 -11.64
CA ASP A 370 -1.90 -10.61 -11.28
C ASP A 370 -0.93 -9.56 -10.76
N TYR A 371 -0.86 -9.41 -9.44
CA TYR A 371 -0.02 -8.41 -8.78
C TYR A 371 1.47 -8.69 -8.91
N SER A 372 1.88 -9.90 -9.32
CA SER A 372 3.28 -10.17 -9.67
C SER A 372 3.76 -9.37 -10.89
N THR A 373 2.82 -8.81 -11.66
CA THR A 373 3.11 -7.94 -12.82
C THR A 373 3.17 -6.45 -12.49
N ASN A 374 3.08 -6.07 -11.21
CA ASN A 374 3.36 -4.69 -10.78
C ASN A 374 4.73 -4.25 -11.30
N ASP A 375 4.80 -3.07 -11.92
CA ASP A 375 6.01 -2.60 -12.60
C ASP A 375 6.50 -1.27 -12.00
N MET A 376 7.55 -1.33 -11.17
CA MET A 376 8.27 -0.18 -10.64
C MET A 376 9.23 0.32 -11.71
N ARG A 377 9.13 1.61 -12.07
CA ARG A 377 9.82 2.17 -13.23
C ARG A 377 10.68 3.37 -12.85
N LEU A 378 11.88 3.39 -13.41
CA LEU A 378 12.87 4.45 -13.28
C LEU A 378 12.61 5.53 -14.34
N ILE A 379 12.72 6.80 -14.00
CA ILE A 379 12.79 7.88 -14.98
C ILE A 379 14.20 7.89 -15.56
N THR A 380 14.34 7.55 -16.85
CA THR A 380 15.64 7.39 -17.53
C THR A 380 15.98 8.56 -18.45
N GLY A 381 15.04 9.45 -18.69
CA GLY A 381 15.24 10.66 -19.47
C GLY A 381 14.04 11.57 -19.40
N SER A 382 14.29 12.87 -19.49
CA SER A 382 13.24 13.90 -19.53
C SER A 382 13.66 15.02 -20.46
N GLY A 383 12.70 15.74 -21.02
CA GLY A 383 12.94 16.85 -21.91
C GLY A 383 11.67 17.60 -22.25
N TYR A 384 11.80 18.56 -23.15
CA TYR A 384 10.67 19.25 -23.75
C TYR A 384 10.62 18.88 -25.23
N ASP A 385 9.43 18.61 -25.75
CA ASP A 385 9.24 18.36 -27.16
C ASP A 385 9.27 19.66 -27.97
N TRP A 386 9.07 19.55 -29.30
CA TRP A 386 9.07 20.72 -30.20
C TRP A 386 7.97 21.75 -29.88
N TYR A 387 6.88 21.32 -29.22
CA TYR A 387 5.77 22.20 -28.83
C TYR A 387 5.96 22.80 -27.44
N GLY A 388 7.05 22.44 -26.73
CA GLY A 388 7.33 22.91 -25.37
C GLY A 388 6.65 22.04 -24.28
N ASP A 389 6.07 20.91 -24.65
CA ASP A 389 5.46 19.99 -23.71
C ASP A 389 6.53 19.13 -23.03
N TYR A 390 6.46 19.03 -21.70
CA TYR A 390 7.38 18.21 -20.93
C TYR A 390 7.05 16.72 -21.08
N TYR A 391 8.06 15.93 -21.43
CA TYR A 391 7.96 14.46 -21.45
C TYR A 391 9.02 13.82 -20.57
N ASP A 392 8.73 12.64 -20.08
CA ASP A 392 9.69 11.75 -19.43
C ASP A 392 9.58 10.33 -19.99
N ASN A 393 10.72 9.69 -20.12
CA ASN A 393 10.83 8.28 -20.45
C ASN A 393 11.11 7.50 -19.17
N SER A 394 10.56 6.30 -19.07
CA SER A 394 10.79 5.43 -17.93
C SER A 394 11.00 3.98 -18.35
N ASP A 395 11.92 3.31 -17.68
CA ASP A 395 12.22 1.90 -17.89
C ASP A 395 11.89 1.10 -16.63
N SER A 396 11.48 -0.16 -16.81
CA SER A 396 11.24 -1.08 -15.71
C SER A 396 12.52 -1.31 -14.91
N ASP A 397 12.42 -1.33 -13.57
CA ASP A 397 13.50 -1.79 -12.70
C ASP A 397 13.55 -3.33 -12.73
N PRO A 398 14.51 -3.95 -13.41
CA PRO A 398 14.49 -5.40 -13.61
C PRO A 398 14.73 -6.18 -12.32
N VAL A 399 15.47 -5.62 -11.37
CA VAL A 399 15.76 -6.26 -10.08
C VAL A 399 14.50 -6.23 -9.21
N MET A 400 13.85 -5.08 -9.11
CA MET A 400 12.59 -4.95 -8.35
C MET A 400 11.45 -5.74 -9.00
N LYS A 401 11.41 -5.84 -10.34
CA LYS A 401 10.46 -6.69 -11.05
C LYS A 401 10.64 -8.17 -10.68
N ALA A 402 11.87 -8.68 -10.72
CA ALA A 402 12.16 -10.05 -10.30
C ALA A 402 11.79 -10.31 -8.83
N HIS A 403 12.00 -9.32 -7.94
CA HIS A 403 11.57 -9.40 -6.55
C HIS A 403 10.03 -9.44 -6.44
N THR A 404 9.33 -8.61 -7.21
CA THR A 404 7.86 -8.56 -7.25
C THR A 404 7.27 -9.89 -7.72
N GLU A 405 7.81 -10.48 -8.78
CA GLU A 405 7.42 -11.80 -9.28
C GLU A 405 7.66 -12.92 -8.27
N ARG A 406 8.72 -12.81 -7.46
CA ARG A 406 9.04 -13.78 -6.39
C ARG A 406 8.14 -13.61 -5.17
N THR A 407 7.71 -12.40 -4.84
CA THR A 407 7.01 -12.05 -3.60
C THR A 407 5.48 -12.05 -3.76
N LEU A 408 4.98 -11.55 -4.88
CA LEU A 408 3.55 -11.40 -5.14
C LEU A 408 3.02 -12.47 -6.08
N LYS A 409 1.69 -12.61 -6.13
CA LYS A 409 0.96 -13.55 -6.99
C LYS A 409 -0.37 -12.97 -7.46
N GLY A 410 -1.02 -13.69 -8.35
CA GLY A 410 -2.38 -13.39 -8.80
C GLY A 410 -3.39 -13.41 -7.67
N VAL A 411 -4.31 -12.44 -7.70
CA VAL A 411 -5.38 -12.25 -6.71
C VAL A 411 -6.72 -12.48 -7.39
N SER A 412 -7.53 -13.33 -6.76
CA SER A 412 -8.92 -13.57 -7.10
C SER A 412 -9.82 -12.85 -6.11
N THR A 413 -10.75 -12.03 -6.62
CA THR A 413 -11.79 -11.39 -5.83
C THR A 413 -13.13 -11.99 -6.19
N ILE A 414 -13.86 -12.53 -5.21
CA ILE A 414 -15.18 -13.11 -5.36
C ILE A 414 -16.18 -12.25 -4.62
N LYS A 415 -17.25 -11.84 -5.28
CA LYS A 415 -18.32 -11.01 -4.73
C LYS A 415 -19.64 -11.71 -4.92
N ALA A 416 -20.48 -11.72 -3.89
CA ALA A 416 -21.85 -12.24 -3.97
C ALA A 416 -22.78 -11.30 -3.21
N GLY A 417 -23.97 -11.03 -3.74
CA GLY A 417 -24.90 -10.10 -3.10
C GLY A 417 -26.35 -10.37 -3.49
N ALA A 418 -27.24 -10.00 -2.57
CA ALA A 418 -28.68 -10.08 -2.73
C ALA A 418 -29.33 -8.78 -2.28
N GLU A 419 -30.27 -8.27 -3.06
CA GLU A 419 -31.17 -7.16 -2.74
C GLU A 419 -32.61 -7.67 -2.79
N TYR A 420 -33.34 -7.56 -1.67
CA TYR A 420 -34.75 -7.91 -1.58
C TYR A 420 -35.58 -6.67 -1.31
N LYS A 421 -36.55 -6.39 -2.16
CA LYS A 421 -37.53 -5.33 -1.99
C LYS A 421 -38.69 -5.86 -1.15
N ILE A 422 -38.84 -5.37 0.07
CA ILE A 422 -39.95 -5.69 0.96
C ILE A 422 -41.24 -5.11 0.37
N ASP A 423 -41.12 -3.88 -0.13
CA ASP A 423 -42.17 -3.18 -0.86
C ASP A 423 -41.52 -2.19 -1.87
N LYS A 424 -42.36 -1.30 -2.45
CA LYS A 424 -41.86 -0.29 -3.42
C LYS A 424 -40.93 0.76 -2.79
N ASN A 425 -40.92 0.90 -1.46
CA ASN A 425 -40.19 1.93 -0.75
C ASN A 425 -38.98 1.38 0.02
N ILE A 426 -39.01 0.11 0.42
CA ILE A 426 -38.02 -0.50 1.32
C ILE A 426 -37.30 -1.65 0.63
N ALA A 427 -35.98 -1.61 0.63
CA ALA A 427 -35.13 -2.70 0.18
C ALA A 427 -34.09 -3.05 1.25
N VAL A 428 -33.82 -4.33 1.42
CA VAL A 428 -32.76 -4.85 2.28
C VAL A 428 -31.72 -5.55 1.45
N ARG A 429 -30.46 -5.54 1.90
CA ARG A 429 -29.32 -6.08 1.16
C ARG A 429 -28.41 -6.86 2.07
N VAL A 430 -27.77 -7.85 1.50
CA VAL A 430 -26.70 -8.60 2.12
C VAL A 430 -25.66 -8.90 1.06
N GLY A 431 -24.40 -8.88 1.44
CA GLY A 431 -23.30 -9.17 0.52
C GLY A 431 -22.09 -9.80 1.21
N TYR A 432 -21.27 -10.43 0.41
CA TYR A 432 -20.00 -10.99 0.79
C TYR A 432 -18.95 -10.70 -0.28
N ASN A 433 -17.76 -10.30 0.17
CA ASN A 433 -16.63 -10.01 -0.70
C ASN A 433 -15.38 -10.69 -0.13
N TYR A 434 -14.77 -11.55 -0.93
CA TYR A 434 -13.55 -12.26 -0.60
C TYR A 434 -12.43 -11.84 -1.53
N VAL A 435 -11.27 -11.51 -0.97
CA VAL A 435 -10.03 -11.22 -1.72
C VAL A 435 -8.97 -12.21 -1.28
N SER A 436 -8.42 -12.98 -2.22
CA SER A 436 -7.36 -13.95 -1.93
C SER A 436 -6.05 -13.26 -1.55
N PRO A 437 -5.12 -13.94 -0.84
CA PRO A 437 -3.83 -13.38 -0.49
C PRO A 437 -3.01 -12.98 -1.71
N MET A 438 -2.43 -11.78 -1.67
CA MET A 438 -1.52 -11.26 -2.69
C MET A 438 -0.09 -11.75 -2.51
N TYR A 439 0.35 -11.91 -1.26
CA TYR A 439 1.71 -12.33 -0.92
C TYR A 439 1.84 -13.85 -0.98
N LYS A 440 2.97 -14.32 -1.49
CA LYS A 440 3.37 -15.72 -1.34
C LYS A 440 3.75 -15.99 0.11
N THR A 441 3.66 -17.25 0.54
CA THR A 441 3.95 -17.64 1.94
C THR A 441 5.41 -17.47 2.32
N ASP A 442 6.29 -17.55 1.33
CA ASP A 442 7.74 -17.36 1.41
C ASP A 442 8.19 -15.97 0.93
N GLY A 443 7.25 -15.06 0.72
CA GLY A 443 7.54 -13.68 0.35
C GLY A 443 8.29 -12.95 1.46
N VAL A 444 9.42 -12.34 1.12
CA VAL A 444 10.25 -11.56 2.05
C VAL A 444 10.58 -10.21 1.42
N ARG A 445 10.70 -9.19 2.27
CA ARG A 445 11.33 -7.93 1.85
C ARG A 445 12.83 -8.14 1.88
N ASP A 446 13.46 -8.04 0.73
CA ASP A 446 14.89 -8.27 0.55
C ASP A 446 15.53 -6.97 0.02
N LEU A 447 16.23 -6.27 0.90
CA LEU A 447 16.93 -5.02 0.59
C LEU A 447 18.42 -5.24 0.30
N THR A 448 18.88 -6.50 0.24
CA THR A 448 20.21 -6.81 -0.32
C THR A 448 20.21 -6.69 -1.85
N LEU A 449 19.02 -6.52 -2.45
CA LEU A 449 18.88 -6.30 -3.88
C LEU A 449 19.54 -4.99 -4.30
N ASN A 450 20.37 -5.09 -5.31
CA ASN A 450 21.00 -3.94 -5.94
C ASN A 450 20.01 -3.19 -6.86
N SER A 451 19.01 -2.58 -6.25
CA SER A 451 17.88 -1.91 -6.90
C SER A 451 17.71 -0.48 -6.38
N PRO A 452 17.43 0.48 -7.27
CA PRO A 452 17.04 1.84 -6.87
C PRO A 452 15.84 1.89 -5.92
N GLY A 453 14.93 0.90 -5.99
CA GLY A 453 13.79 0.79 -5.07
C GLY A 453 14.21 0.37 -3.66
N ALA A 454 15.25 -0.48 -3.55
CA ALA A 454 15.83 -0.83 -2.27
C ALA A 454 16.56 0.34 -1.62
N TYR A 455 17.29 1.13 -2.41
CA TYR A 455 18.02 2.32 -1.95
C TYR A 455 17.12 3.36 -1.28
N MET A 456 15.93 3.58 -1.82
CA MET A 456 14.97 4.57 -1.28
C MET A 456 14.17 4.09 -0.08
N ALA A 457 14.39 2.87 0.41
CA ALA A 457 13.65 2.34 1.54
C ALA A 457 14.06 3.02 2.85
N SER A 458 13.15 3.79 3.43
CA SER A 458 13.32 4.47 4.73
C SER A 458 12.88 3.63 5.93
N THR A 459 12.22 2.51 5.68
CA THR A 459 11.89 1.48 6.67
C THR A 459 12.08 0.09 6.06
N THR A 460 12.35 -0.92 6.87
CA THR A 460 12.66 -2.28 6.40
C THR A 460 11.63 -3.32 6.84
N ASP A 461 10.64 -2.90 7.61
CA ASP A 461 9.50 -3.73 8.01
C ASP A 461 8.61 -4.12 6.83
N TYR A 462 7.91 -5.21 6.97
CA TYR A 462 6.91 -5.64 6.00
C TYR A 462 5.82 -6.51 6.65
N THR A 463 4.68 -6.60 5.98
CA THR A 463 3.56 -7.45 6.41
C THR A 463 3.04 -8.27 5.24
N ASN A 464 3.08 -9.58 5.38
CA ASN A 464 2.47 -10.51 4.43
C ASN A 464 0.99 -10.68 4.79
N TRP A 465 0.14 -9.80 4.23
CA TRP A 465 -1.28 -9.84 4.46
C TRP A 465 -1.92 -11.07 3.82
N LYS A 466 -2.76 -11.77 4.60
CA LYS A 466 -3.55 -12.92 4.20
C LYS A 466 -4.82 -12.49 3.45
N SER A 467 -5.77 -13.38 3.31
CA SER A 467 -7.05 -13.08 2.66
C SER A 467 -7.83 -11.99 3.38
N THR A 468 -8.59 -11.20 2.62
CA THR A 468 -9.53 -10.24 3.17
C THR A 468 -10.95 -10.77 3.00
N ASN A 469 -11.72 -10.78 4.07
CA ASN A 469 -13.12 -11.13 4.08
C ASN A 469 -13.96 -9.93 4.48
N ARG A 470 -15.00 -9.62 3.70
CA ARG A 470 -15.93 -8.54 4.00
C ARG A 470 -17.36 -9.08 3.99
N ILE A 471 -18.08 -8.85 5.07
CA ILE A 471 -19.51 -9.11 5.19
C ILE A 471 -20.22 -7.77 5.20
N THR A 472 -21.25 -7.64 4.38
CA THR A 472 -21.97 -6.38 4.23
C THR A 472 -23.48 -6.57 4.41
N ALA A 473 -24.13 -5.54 4.93
CA ALA A 473 -25.57 -5.45 5.03
C ALA A 473 -26.01 -4.03 4.66
N GLY A 474 -27.23 -3.86 4.19
CA GLY A 474 -27.73 -2.54 3.83
C GLY A 474 -29.24 -2.45 3.83
N VAL A 475 -29.73 -1.21 3.96
CA VAL A 475 -31.15 -0.88 3.82
C VAL A 475 -31.30 0.35 2.94
N GLY A 476 -32.28 0.33 2.05
CA GLY A 476 -32.62 1.45 1.17
C GLY A 476 -34.07 1.89 1.39
N LEU A 477 -34.26 3.21 1.50
CA LEU A 477 -35.57 3.85 1.63
C LEU A 477 -35.78 4.76 0.43
N THR A 478 -36.88 4.56 -0.30
CA THR A 478 -37.22 5.34 -1.49
C THR A 478 -38.45 6.19 -1.22
N PHE A 479 -38.32 7.48 -1.48
CA PHE A 479 -39.40 8.48 -1.32
C PHE A 479 -39.49 9.26 -2.64
N ASP A 480 -40.43 8.88 -3.48
CA ASP A 480 -40.60 9.49 -4.81
C ASP A 480 -39.34 9.42 -5.67
N GLN A 481 -38.68 10.58 -5.81
CA GLN A 481 -37.43 10.75 -6.59
C GLN A 481 -36.17 10.61 -5.74
N PHE A 482 -36.31 10.59 -4.39
CA PHE A 482 -35.21 10.46 -3.46
C PHE A 482 -35.06 9.04 -2.95
N ARG A 483 -33.82 8.60 -2.80
CA ARG A 483 -33.47 7.36 -2.13
C ARG A 483 -32.35 7.62 -1.13
N VAL A 484 -32.53 7.12 0.08
CA VAL A 484 -31.53 7.08 1.13
C VAL A 484 -31.12 5.63 1.35
N ASP A 485 -29.83 5.34 1.19
CA ASP A 485 -29.28 4.03 1.44
C ASP A 485 -28.31 4.09 2.62
N LEU A 486 -28.39 3.12 3.51
CA LEU A 486 -27.44 2.89 4.59
C LEU A 486 -26.79 1.53 4.38
N ALA A 487 -25.48 1.44 4.57
CA ALA A 487 -24.75 0.17 4.53
C ALA A 487 -23.78 0.06 5.70
N TYR A 488 -23.61 -1.15 6.14
CA TYR A 488 -22.59 -1.56 7.09
C TYR A 488 -21.70 -2.61 6.43
N GLN A 489 -20.38 -2.44 6.59
CA GLN A 489 -19.36 -3.39 6.15
C GLN A 489 -18.48 -3.75 7.35
N TYR A 490 -18.26 -5.03 7.55
CA TYR A 490 -17.24 -5.57 8.45
C TYR A 490 -16.18 -6.28 7.64
N GLN A 491 -14.94 -5.79 7.74
CA GLN A 491 -13.75 -6.38 7.13
C GLN A 491 -12.90 -7.07 8.18
N VAL A 492 -12.40 -8.27 7.84
CA VAL A 492 -11.41 -9.01 8.61
C VAL A 492 -10.22 -9.33 7.71
N ARG A 493 -9.03 -8.97 8.17
CA ARG A 493 -7.76 -9.30 7.53
C ARG A 493 -6.68 -9.51 8.59
N GLU A 494 -5.92 -10.57 8.45
CA GLU A 494 -4.74 -10.86 9.28
C GLU A 494 -3.48 -10.82 8.42
N GLY A 495 -2.33 -10.62 9.04
CA GLY A 495 -1.03 -10.61 8.38
C GLY A 495 0.10 -11.04 9.30
N ASP A 496 1.18 -11.50 8.71
CA ASP A 496 2.42 -11.85 9.39
C ASP A 496 3.39 -10.65 9.25
N PHE A 497 3.59 -9.93 10.35
CA PHE A 497 4.42 -8.74 10.40
C PHE A 497 5.86 -9.10 10.79
N TYR A 498 6.82 -8.50 10.09
CA TYR A 498 8.25 -8.56 10.35
C TYR A 498 8.81 -7.14 10.53
N PRO A 499 9.57 -6.86 11.60
CA PRO A 499 10.05 -5.51 11.91
C PRO A 499 11.22 -5.05 11.00
N TYR A 500 11.93 -5.98 10.40
CA TYR A 500 13.08 -5.77 9.52
C TYR A 500 13.22 -6.96 8.55
N MET A 501 14.21 -6.90 7.66
CA MET A 501 14.49 -8.00 6.74
C MET A 501 14.80 -9.29 7.48
N ASN A 502 14.09 -10.35 7.12
CA ASN A 502 14.19 -11.64 7.79
C ASN A 502 14.99 -12.65 6.95
N GLY A 503 15.79 -13.49 7.61
CA GLY A 503 16.55 -14.56 6.96
C GLY A 503 17.90 -14.15 6.40
N LEU A 504 18.43 -12.98 6.76
CA LEU A 504 19.79 -12.57 6.40
C LEU A 504 20.83 -13.34 7.20
N SER A 505 21.95 -13.65 6.57
CA SER A 505 23.13 -14.22 7.24
C SER A 505 24.43 -13.66 6.65
N GLY A 506 25.43 -13.50 7.51
CA GLY A 506 26.78 -13.10 7.16
C GLY A 506 27.80 -13.90 7.94
N GLN A 507 29.03 -13.90 7.48
CA GLN A 507 30.12 -14.60 8.15
C GLN A 507 31.22 -13.60 8.49
N TYR A 508 31.80 -13.75 9.67
CA TYR A 508 32.95 -12.97 10.13
C TYR A 508 33.90 -13.84 10.96
N ILE A 509 35.15 -13.43 11.07
CA ILE A 509 36.10 -14.08 11.95
C ILE A 509 36.03 -13.37 13.31
N SER A 510 35.66 -14.12 14.34
CA SER A 510 35.61 -13.57 15.70
C SER A 510 37.00 -13.24 16.21
N ASP A 511 37.22 -12.00 16.62
CA ASP A 511 38.50 -11.56 17.19
C ASP A 511 38.85 -12.26 18.51
N GLU A 512 37.84 -12.66 19.28
CA GLU A 512 38.03 -13.38 20.54
C GLU A 512 38.47 -14.82 20.35
N THR A 513 37.99 -15.50 19.33
CA THR A 513 38.21 -16.95 19.13
C THR A 513 39.06 -17.26 17.92
N GLY A 514 39.23 -16.32 16.98
CA GLY A 514 39.84 -16.53 15.69
C GLY A 514 39.06 -17.50 14.78
N GLN A 515 37.83 -17.85 15.13
CA GLN A 515 37.01 -18.79 14.40
C GLN A 515 36.00 -18.06 13.48
N LEU A 516 35.69 -18.72 12.36
CA LEU A 516 34.62 -18.27 11.47
C LEU A 516 33.27 -18.44 12.17
N THR A 517 32.60 -17.32 12.41
CA THR A 517 31.29 -17.26 13.08
C THR A 517 30.24 -16.82 12.06
N THR A 518 29.05 -17.42 12.13
CA THR A 518 27.91 -17.03 11.30
C THR A 518 26.97 -16.14 12.11
N LEU A 519 26.76 -14.93 11.64
CA LEU A 519 25.75 -14.01 12.15
C LEU A 519 24.46 -14.22 11.36
N SER A 520 23.33 -14.38 12.05
CA SER A 520 22.02 -14.60 11.43
C SER A 520 21.01 -13.61 11.98
N ASN A 521 20.20 -13.01 11.10
CA ASN A 521 19.10 -12.14 11.47
C ASN A 521 17.77 -12.81 11.13
N HIS A 522 17.23 -13.56 12.07
CA HIS A 522 16.00 -14.32 11.89
C HIS A 522 15.06 -14.11 13.08
N CYS A 523 13.86 -13.60 12.76
CA CYS A 523 12.81 -13.29 13.73
C CYS A 523 11.50 -13.98 13.30
N ALA A 524 10.79 -14.56 14.25
CA ALA A 524 9.45 -15.06 13.99
C ALA A 524 8.47 -13.89 13.75
N PRO A 525 7.50 -14.05 12.83
CA PRO A 525 6.52 -12.99 12.59
C PRO A 525 5.59 -12.79 13.77
N VAL A 526 5.10 -11.55 13.91
CA VAL A 526 3.98 -11.23 14.79
C VAL A 526 2.71 -11.17 13.98
N THR A 527 1.67 -11.92 14.40
CA THR A 527 0.37 -11.83 13.74
C THR A 527 -0.29 -10.50 14.08
N VAL A 528 -0.58 -9.72 13.06
CA VAL A 528 -1.28 -8.44 13.13
C VAL A 528 -2.65 -8.53 12.48
N LYS A 529 -3.58 -7.65 12.90
CA LYS A 529 -4.95 -7.61 12.40
C LYS A 529 -5.29 -6.23 11.84
N ASP A 530 -6.07 -6.24 10.76
CA ASP A 530 -6.70 -5.05 10.19
C ASP A 530 -8.21 -5.31 10.06
N ASN A 531 -8.89 -5.26 11.20
CA ASN A 531 -10.33 -5.36 11.25
C ASN A 531 -10.92 -3.95 11.14
N ARG A 532 -11.93 -3.79 10.27
CA ARG A 532 -12.57 -2.49 10.04
C ARG A 532 -14.09 -2.63 10.05
N HIS A 533 -14.74 -1.70 10.71
CA HIS A 533 -16.16 -1.44 10.58
C HIS A 533 -16.33 -0.18 9.74
N GLN A 534 -17.16 -0.24 8.70
CA GLN A 534 -17.51 0.93 7.90
C GLN A 534 -19.03 1.09 7.88
N LEU A 535 -19.48 2.30 8.19
CA LEU A 535 -20.86 2.74 8.00
C LEU A 535 -20.89 3.71 6.83
N LEU A 536 -21.79 3.50 5.88
CA LEU A 536 -22.01 4.38 4.74
C LEU A 536 -23.44 4.86 4.69
N CYS A 537 -23.59 6.12 4.31
CA CYS A 537 -24.88 6.72 4.00
C CYS A 537 -24.81 7.34 2.61
N SER A 538 -25.74 6.99 1.73
CA SER A 538 -25.86 7.58 0.39
C SER A 538 -27.21 8.25 0.19
N LEU A 539 -27.18 9.42 -0.41
CA LEU A 539 -28.37 10.12 -0.89
C LEU A 539 -28.36 10.11 -2.41
N THR A 540 -29.46 9.69 -3.00
CA THR A 540 -29.65 9.62 -4.46
C THR A 540 -30.90 10.37 -4.86
N TYR A 541 -30.82 11.20 -5.90
CA TYR A 541 -31.94 11.90 -6.52
C TYR A 541 -32.05 11.51 -7.99
N SER A 542 -33.22 11.05 -8.42
CA SER A 542 -33.49 10.61 -9.80
C SER A 542 -34.58 11.45 -10.45
N PHE A 543 -34.37 11.97 -11.67
CA PHE A 543 -35.28 12.88 -12.36
C PHE A 543 -35.34 12.65 -13.88
#